data_194433b0878e1391aa3acb94788ffbea
#
_entry.id   194433b0878e1391aa3acb94788ffbea
#
_cell.length_a   1.000
_cell.length_b   1.000
_cell.length_c   1.000
_cell.angle_alpha   90.00
_cell.angle_beta   90.00
_cell.angle_gamma   90.00
#
_symmetry.space_group_name_H-M   'P 1'
#
loop_
_entity.id
_entity.type
_entity.pdbx_description
1 polymer ?
#
loop_
_entity_poly.entity_id
_entity_poly.type
_entity_poly.pdbx_seq_one_letter_code
_entity_poly.pdbx_strand_id
1 'polypeptide(L)'
;MVNKEVIKGIEKPSIGRPLIVSYSYSGNTHTIAEKIQTLTGGDWCEIYPWQPYPMDYQKLISQAKREIAFHFRPKLLPAASPRSYSVIFMGSPNWCGTIAPPVASWLVKNDLSYKVILPFCSSGGGPSDGIGRDIAGLCPKADVRKTLNVVNDGGADILKTLEK
;
A
#
# COMPACT_ATOMS: atom_id res chain seq x y z
N MET A 1 20.19 -9.84 -7.03
CA MET A 1 19.62 -10.34 -8.29
C MET A 1 18.21 -10.80 -8.00
N VAL A 2 17.23 -10.14 -8.57
CA VAL A 2 15.84 -10.49 -8.33
C VAL A 2 15.53 -11.76 -9.09
N ASN A 3 14.93 -12.73 -8.41
CA ASN A 3 14.51 -13.95 -9.05
C ASN A 3 13.31 -13.63 -9.97
N LYS A 4 13.56 -13.62 -11.27
CA LYS A 4 12.54 -13.39 -12.31
C LYS A 4 11.35 -14.36 -12.19
N GLU A 5 11.49 -15.43 -11.45
CA GLU A 5 10.44 -16.42 -11.27
C GLU A 5 9.30 -15.99 -10.37
N VAL A 6 9.56 -15.10 -9.39
CA VAL A 6 8.50 -14.56 -8.53
C VAL A 6 7.56 -13.65 -9.33
N ILE A 7 8.05 -13.09 -10.42
CA ILE A 7 7.31 -12.20 -11.30
C ILE A 7 6.58 -12.98 -12.42
N LYS A 8 6.92 -14.25 -12.65
CA LYS A 8 6.36 -15.05 -13.76
C LYS A 8 4.83 -15.16 -13.76
N GLY A 9 4.18 -15.08 -12.60
CA GLY A 9 2.71 -15.03 -12.51
C GLY A 9 2.12 -13.67 -12.90
N ILE A 10 2.95 -12.65 -13.04
CA ILE A 10 2.58 -11.25 -13.34
C ILE A 10 3.14 -10.86 -14.71
N GLU A 11 4.06 -11.62 -15.24
CA GLU A 11 4.72 -11.31 -16.52
C GLU A 11 3.77 -11.41 -17.70
N LYS A 12 3.39 -10.24 -18.17
CA LYS A 12 3.27 -10.01 -19.63
C LYS A 12 4.61 -9.47 -20.11
N PRO A 13 5.04 -9.81 -21.33
CA PRO A 13 6.37 -9.43 -21.86
C PRO A 13 6.68 -7.94 -21.85
N SER A 14 5.67 -7.10 -21.61
CA SER A 14 5.77 -5.63 -21.59
C SER A 14 5.78 -5.03 -20.18
N ILE A 15 5.73 -5.85 -19.14
CA ILE A 15 5.68 -5.33 -17.77
C ILE A 15 7.11 -5.10 -17.30
N GLY A 16 7.48 -3.84 -17.17
CA GLY A 16 8.69 -3.41 -16.49
C GLY A 16 8.64 -3.71 -14.99
N ARG A 17 9.54 -3.12 -14.26
CA ARG A 17 9.55 -3.23 -12.79
C ARG A 17 8.27 -2.68 -12.21
N PRO A 18 7.71 -3.29 -11.15
CA PRO A 18 6.54 -2.75 -10.47
C PRO A 18 6.92 -1.47 -9.71
N LEU A 19 5.92 -0.64 -9.45
CA LEU A 19 6.02 0.45 -8.49
C LEU A 19 5.46 -0.02 -7.15
N ILE A 20 6.21 0.20 -6.09
CA ILE A 20 5.76 -0.04 -4.72
C ILE A 20 5.47 1.33 -4.10
N VAL A 21 4.25 1.54 -3.69
CA VAL A 21 3.82 2.76 -3.02
C VAL A 21 3.32 2.40 -1.63
N SER A 22 3.85 3.04 -0.61
CA SER A 22 3.48 2.73 0.77
C SER A 22 3.45 3.95 1.65
N TYR A 23 2.54 3.91 2.63
CA TYR A 23 2.54 4.80 3.77
C TYR A 23 2.79 3.98 5.04
N SER A 24 3.70 4.44 5.89
CA SER A 24 4.01 3.78 7.15
C SER A 24 4.05 4.80 8.28
N TYR A 25 3.34 4.52 9.37
CA TYR A 25 3.38 5.34 10.58
C TYR A 25 4.36 4.78 11.60
N SER A 26 4.24 3.49 11.91
CA SER A 26 5.06 2.83 12.94
C SER A 26 6.34 2.19 12.40
N GLY A 27 6.48 2.06 11.08
CA GLY A 27 7.58 1.37 10.42
C GLY A 27 7.24 -0.04 9.94
N ASN A 28 6.11 -0.61 10.32
CA ASN A 28 5.73 -1.97 9.91
C ASN A 28 5.47 -2.07 8.41
N THR A 29 4.68 -1.16 7.86
CA THR A 29 4.41 -1.12 6.42
C THR A 29 5.69 -0.85 5.63
N HIS A 30 6.57 0.02 6.14
CA HIS A 30 7.89 0.28 5.57
C HIS A 30 8.70 -1.01 5.43
N THR A 31 8.79 -1.80 6.49
CA THR A 31 9.54 -3.07 6.50
C THR A 31 9.00 -4.05 5.47
N ILE A 32 7.67 -4.15 5.34
CA ILE A 32 7.03 -5.01 4.33
C ILE A 32 7.37 -4.51 2.91
N ALA A 33 7.26 -3.22 2.66
CA ALA A 33 7.58 -2.62 1.37
C ALA A 33 9.05 -2.86 0.97
N GLU A 34 9.97 -2.73 1.91
CA GLU A 34 11.40 -3.02 1.68
C GLU A 34 11.63 -4.48 1.25
N LYS A 35 10.94 -5.41 1.90
CA LYS A 35 11.03 -6.83 1.52
C LYS A 35 10.44 -7.10 0.14
N ILE A 36 9.32 -6.47 -0.20
CA ILE A 36 8.74 -6.55 -1.54
C ILE A 36 9.71 -5.99 -2.59
N GLN A 37 10.34 -4.86 -2.30
CA GLN A 37 11.35 -4.28 -3.19
C GLN A 37 12.50 -5.24 -3.43
N THR A 38 13.02 -5.85 -2.37
CA THR A 38 14.11 -6.83 -2.46
C THR A 38 13.73 -8.02 -3.33
N LEU A 39 12.50 -8.51 -3.21
CA LEU A 39 12.02 -9.67 -3.97
C LEU A 39 11.71 -9.35 -5.44
N THR A 40 11.18 -8.16 -5.72
CA THR A 40 10.68 -7.80 -7.05
C THR A 40 11.65 -6.96 -7.87
N GLY A 41 12.60 -6.29 -7.22
CA GLY A 41 13.44 -5.28 -7.86
C GLY A 41 12.69 -4.03 -8.28
N GLY A 42 11.48 -3.82 -7.76
CA GLY A 42 10.63 -2.70 -8.09
C GLY A 42 11.17 -1.35 -7.61
N ASP A 43 10.61 -0.29 -8.15
CA ASP A 43 10.86 1.06 -7.67
C ASP A 43 9.96 1.33 -6.47
N TRP A 44 10.48 1.95 -5.43
CA TRP A 44 9.73 2.17 -4.19
C TRP A 44 9.62 3.65 -3.86
N CYS A 45 8.41 4.08 -3.60
CA CYS A 45 8.06 5.42 -3.16
C CYS A 45 7.26 5.36 -1.86
N GLU A 46 7.79 5.90 -0.78
CA GLU A 46 6.99 6.15 0.42
C GLU A 46 6.22 7.45 0.29
N ILE A 47 4.97 7.42 0.76
CA ILE A 47 4.11 8.61 0.79
C ILE A 47 4.24 9.28 2.16
N TYR A 48 4.32 10.60 2.13
CA TYR A 48 4.36 11.41 3.35
C TYR A 48 3.28 12.48 3.29
N PRO A 49 2.42 12.58 4.30
CA PRO A 49 1.51 13.71 4.38
C PRO A 49 2.30 15.01 4.61
N TRP A 50 1.79 16.11 4.06
CA TRP A 50 2.39 17.43 4.25
C TRP A 50 2.54 17.79 5.72
N GLN A 51 1.49 17.49 6.51
CA GLN A 51 1.52 17.60 7.96
C GLN A 51 1.59 16.20 8.56
N PRO A 52 2.67 15.87 9.31
CA PRO A 52 2.77 14.58 9.98
C PRO A 52 1.63 14.37 10.97
N TYR A 53 1.24 13.12 11.16
CA TYR A 53 0.28 12.76 12.21
C TYR A 53 0.89 12.93 13.60
N PRO A 54 0.04 13.15 14.63
CA PRO A 54 0.52 13.28 16.01
C PRO A 54 1.29 12.05 16.47
N MET A 55 2.31 12.26 17.28
CA MET A 55 3.03 11.17 17.95
C MET A 55 2.26 10.61 19.15
N ASP A 56 1.36 11.40 19.72
CA ASP A 56 0.46 10.95 20.78
C ASP A 56 -0.59 10.02 20.20
N TYR A 57 -0.67 8.81 20.75
CA TYR A 57 -1.51 7.73 20.22
C TYR A 57 -3.01 8.08 20.26
N GLN A 58 -3.48 8.73 21.32
CA GLN A 58 -4.90 9.12 21.43
C GLN A 58 -5.28 10.20 20.42
N LYS A 59 -4.40 11.16 20.23
CA LYS A 59 -4.58 12.20 19.21
C LYS A 59 -4.55 11.63 17.79
N LEU A 60 -3.63 10.68 17.54
CA LEU A 60 -3.57 9.98 16.26
C LEU A 60 -4.88 9.26 15.96
N ILE A 61 -5.37 8.46 16.90
CA ILE A 61 -6.62 7.70 16.70
C ILE A 61 -7.79 8.64 16.46
N SER A 62 -7.93 9.70 17.25
CA SER A 62 -9.01 10.67 17.10
C SER A 62 -8.98 11.35 15.74
N GLN A 63 -7.81 11.76 15.29
CA GLN A 63 -7.64 12.37 13.97
C GLN A 63 -7.92 11.39 12.85
N ALA A 64 -7.38 10.17 12.92
CA ALA A 64 -7.58 9.14 11.91
C ALA A 64 -9.06 8.77 11.76
N LYS A 65 -9.77 8.56 12.86
CA LYS A 65 -11.21 8.26 12.85
C LYS A 65 -12.01 9.38 12.19
N ARG A 66 -11.70 10.63 12.52
CA ARG A 66 -12.38 11.80 11.93
C ARG A 66 -12.11 11.90 10.43
N GLU A 67 -10.85 11.77 10.02
CA GLU A 67 -10.47 11.84 8.60
C GLU A 67 -11.11 10.73 7.79
N ILE A 68 -11.14 9.51 8.32
CA ILE A 68 -11.78 8.36 7.66
C ILE A 68 -13.29 8.59 7.55
N ALA A 69 -13.95 9.02 8.63
CA ALA A 69 -15.40 9.24 8.66
C ALA A 69 -15.84 10.32 7.66
N PHE A 70 -15.06 11.37 7.48
CA PHE A 70 -15.36 12.47 6.58
C PHE A 70 -14.70 12.38 5.22
N HIS A 71 -14.07 11.26 4.90
CA HIS A 71 -13.31 11.06 3.65
C HIS A 71 -12.30 12.17 3.38
N PHE A 72 -11.67 12.66 4.45
CA PHE A 72 -10.63 13.68 4.34
C PHE A 72 -9.40 13.11 3.63
N ARG A 73 -8.88 13.86 2.68
CA ARG A 73 -7.70 13.48 1.88
C ARG A 73 -6.56 14.43 2.19
N PRO A 74 -5.64 14.07 3.09
CA PRO A 74 -4.54 14.96 3.46
C PRO A 74 -3.66 15.26 2.24
N LYS A 75 -3.16 16.49 2.19
CA LYS A 75 -2.17 16.88 1.19
C LYS A 75 -0.89 16.08 1.40
N LEU A 76 -0.30 15.62 0.33
CA LEU A 76 0.95 14.83 0.34
C LEU A 76 2.13 15.69 -0.09
N LEU A 77 3.31 15.34 0.41
CA LEU A 77 4.57 15.73 -0.22
C LEU A 77 4.65 15.13 -1.63
N PRO A 78 5.48 15.67 -2.53
CA PRO A 78 5.65 15.09 -3.87
C PRO A 78 5.95 13.60 -3.81
N ALA A 79 5.26 12.83 -4.64
CA ALA A 79 5.36 11.38 -4.68
C ALA A 79 5.43 10.90 -6.14
N ALA A 80 5.87 9.66 -6.33
CA ALA A 80 6.00 9.07 -7.65
C ALA A 80 4.65 9.01 -8.38
N SER A 81 4.68 9.22 -9.69
CA SER A 81 3.55 8.99 -10.58
C SER A 81 3.51 7.51 -11.00
N PRO A 82 2.32 6.88 -11.02
CA PRO A 82 2.19 5.50 -11.49
C PRO A 82 2.18 5.38 -13.02
N ARG A 83 2.31 6.46 -13.75
CA ARG A 83 2.04 6.56 -15.18
C ARG A 83 2.79 5.53 -16.02
N SER A 84 4.06 5.25 -15.69
CA SER A 84 4.92 4.33 -16.44
C SER A 84 4.84 2.89 -15.95
N TYR A 85 3.95 2.57 -15.01
CA TYR A 85 3.88 1.27 -14.37
C TYR A 85 2.56 0.57 -14.66
N SER A 86 2.61 -0.72 -14.95
CA SER A 86 1.43 -1.56 -15.13
C SER A 86 1.00 -2.26 -13.85
N VAL A 87 1.91 -2.45 -12.91
CA VAL A 87 1.71 -3.13 -11.64
C VAL A 87 2.12 -2.24 -10.49
N ILE A 88 1.21 -2.05 -9.55
CA ILE A 88 1.41 -1.23 -8.36
C ILE A 88 1.20 -2.10 -7.12
N PHE A 89 2.21 -2.20 -6.27
CA PHE A 89 2.03 -2.67 -4.90
C PHE A 89 1.62 -1.48 -4.04
N MET A 90 0.47 -1.58 -3.37
CA MET A 90 -0.07 -0.49 -2.56
C MET A 90 -0.12 -0.90 -1.09
N GLY A 91 0.74 -0.28 -0.29
CA GLY A 91 0.89 -0.59 1.13
C GLY A 91 0.28 0.45 2.05
N SER A 92 -0.45 -0.02 3.06
CA SER A 92 -1.08 0.80 4.09
C SER A 92 -1.06 0.10 5.43
N PRO A 93 -0.91 0.84 6.55
CA PRO A 93 -1.33 0.29 7.82
C PRO A 93 -2.85 0.11 7.81
N ASN A 94 -3.32 -0.85 8.59
CA ASN A 94 -4.75 -1.03 8.83
C ASN A 94 -5.22 -0.03 9.90
N TRP A 95 -5.87 1.03 9.46
CA TRP A 95 -6.46 2.03 10.35
C TRP A 95 -7.98 1.90 10.36
N CYS A 96 -8.52 1.46 11.49
CA CYS A 96 -9.98 1.28 11.67
C CYS A 96 -10.61 0.37 10.61
N GLY A 97 -9.89 -0.65 10.17
CA GLY A 97 -10.36 -1.62 9.17
C GLY A 97 -10.25 -1.16 7.72
N THR A 98 -9.58 -0.05 7.47
CA THR A 98 -9.43 0.52 6.12
C THR A 98 -8.03 1.09 5.88
N ILE A 99 -7.81 1.61 4.68
CA ILE A 99 -6.55 2.27 4.31
C ILE A 99 -6.38 3.59 5.07
N ALA A 100 -5.14 3.93 5.35
CA ALA A 100 -4.81 5.22 5.94
C ALA A 100 -5.13 6.37 4.96
N PRO A 101 -5.60 7.53 5.45
CA PRO A 101 -5.97 8.66 4.59
C PRO A 101 -4.89 9.10 3.58
N PRO A 102 -3.59 9.11 3.89
CA PRO A 102 -2.56 9.42 2.88
C PRO A 102 -2.58 8.47 1.67
N VAL A 103 -2.87 7.19 1.88
CA VAL A 103 -3.01 6.21 0.80
C VAL A 103 -4.18 6.57 -0.09
N ALA A 104 -5.32 6.89 0.50
CA ALA A 104 -6.50 7.35 -0.24
C ALA A 104 -6.19 8.62 -1.04
N SER A 105 -5.44 9.57 -0.48
CA SER A 105 -5.00 10.78 -1.17
C SER A 105 -4.22 10.47 -2.44
N TRP A 106 -3.27 9.53 -2.37
CA TRP A 106 -2.47 9.14 -3.53
C TRP A 106 -3.32 8.44 -4.60
N LEU A 107 -4.22 7.55 -4.17
CA LEU A 107 -5.09 6.81 -5.09
C LEU A 107 -6.04 7.73 -5.87
N VAL A 108 -6.66 8.71 -5.21
CA VAL A 108 -7.60 9.63 -5.89
C VAL A 108 -6.88 10.65 -6.78
N LYS A 109 -5.62 10.94 -6.49
CA LYS A 109 -4.82 11.89 -7.27
C LYS A 109 -4.33 11.31 -8.59
N ASN A 110 -4.21 10.00 -8.70
CA ASN A 110 -3.60 9.32 -9.83
C ASN A 110 -4.61 8.48 -10.61
N ASP A 111 -4.40 8.37 -11.92
CA ASP A 111 -5.19 7.48 -12.77
C ASP A 111 -4.55 6.08 -12.74
N LEU A 112 -5.29 5.13 -12.16
CA LEU A 112 -4.87 3.73 -12.04
C LEU A 112 -5.69 2.79 -12.94
N SER A 113 -6.42 3.36 -13.91
CA SER A 113 -7.23 2.59 -14.84
C SER A 113 -6.39 1.55 -15.58
N TYR A 114 -6.91 0.32 -15.62
CA TYR A 114 -6.31 -0.82 -16.32
C TYR A 114 -4.98 -1.30 -15.76
N LYS A 115 -4.59 -0.83 -14.60
CA LYS A 115 -3.41 -1.31 -13.88
C LYS A 115 -3.79 -2.43 -12.91
N VAL A 116 -2.84 -3.30 -12.62
CA VAL A 116 -2.96 -4.30 -11.56
C VAL A 116 -2.49 -3.67 -10.25
N ILE A 117 -3.35 -3.71 -9.24
CA ILE A 117 -3.01 -3.26 -7.88
C ILE A 117 -2.91 -4.47 -6.98
N LEU A 118 -1.79 -4.60 -6.31
CA LEU A 118 -1.50 -5.64 -5.34
C LEU A 118 -1.44 -5.00 -3.94
N PRO A 119 -2.57 -4.98 -3.21
CA PRO A 119 -2.58 -4.36 -1.88
C PRO A 119 -1.81 -5.20 -0.87
N PHE A 120 -1.13 -4.53 0.04
CA PHE A 120 -0.61 -5.16 1.24
C PHE A 120 -0.87 -4.25 2.45
N CYS A 121 -1.09 -4.87 3.60
CA CYS A 121 -1.31 -4.10 4.81
C CYS A 121 -0.60 -4.71 6.01
N SER A 122 -0.16 -3.85 6.90
CA SER A 122 0.28 -4.21 8.24
C SER A 122 -0.84 -3.97 9.23
N SER A 123 -1.09 -4.94 10.11
CA SER A 123 -2.11 -4.83 11.14
C SER A 123 -1.63 -5.42 12.45
N GLY A 124 -2.28 -5.01 13.55
CA GLY A 124 -2.06 -5.63 14.86
C GLY A 124 -2.83 -6.94 15.06
N GLY A 125 -3.37 -7.54 13.96
CA GLY A 125 -4.15 -8.77 14.02
C GLY A 125 -5.67 -8.56 13.93
N GLY A 126 -6.13 -7.33 13.73
CA GLY A 126 -7.55 -7.01 13.53
C GLY A 126 -8.04 -7.26 12.11
N PRO A 127 -9.36 -7.11 11.86
CA PRO A 127 -9.93 -7.27 10.52
C PRO A 127 -9.32 -6.29 9.52
N SER A 128 -8.99 -6.77 8.33
CA SER A 128 -8.39 -5.97 7.26
C SER A 128 -9.15 -6.05 5.93
N ASP A 129 -10.36 -6.58 5.96
CA ASP A 129 -11.19 -6.81 4.77
C ASP A 129 -11.54 -5.51 4.03
N GLY A 130 -11.55 -4.38 4.74
CA GLY A 130 -11.81 -3.07 4.17
C GLY A 130 -10.70 -2.54 3.26
N ILE A 131 -9.48 -3.02 3.39
CA ILE A 131 -8.32 -2.49 2.64
C ILE A 131 -8.52 -2.65 1.12
N GLY A 132 -8.66 -3.87 0.66
CA GLY A 132 -8.84 -4.15 -0.78
C GLY A 132 -10.14 -3.60 -1.33
N ARG A 133 -11.22 -3.68 -0.57
CA ARG A 133 -12.52 -3.14 -0.94
C ARG A 133 -12.47 -1.62 -1.14
N ASP A 134 -11.83 -0.91 -0.24
CA ASP A 134 -11.75 0.56 -0.31
C ASP A 134 -10.82 1.01 -1.43
N ILE A 135 -9.72 0.30 -1.67
CA ILE A 135 -8.87 0.54 -2.84
C ILE A 135 -9.66 0.33 -4.14
N ALA A 136 -10.40 -0.78 -4.24
CA ALA A 136 -11.22 -1.07 -5.41
C ALA A 136 -12.31 -0.01 -5.62
N GLY A 137 -12.90 0.50 -4.55
CA GLY A 137 -13.89 1.57 -4.61
C GLY A 137 -13.32 2.89 -5.13
N LEU A 138 -12.08 3.21 -4.80
CA LEU A 138 -11.40 4.40 -5.29
C LEU A 138 -10.80 4.23 -6.70
N CYS A 139 -10.59 2.99 -7.12
CA CYS A 139 -9.96 2.65 -8.40
C CYS A 139 -10.84 1.67 -9.18
N PRO A 140 -12.05 2.07 -9.61
CA PRO A 140 -13.04 1.11 -10.14
C PRO A 140 -12.63 0.48 -11.47
N LYS A 141 -11.70 1.08 -12.19
CA LYS A 141 -11.20 0.54 -13.48
C LYS A 141 -9.85 -0.20 -13.33
N ALA A 142 -9.34 -0.33 -12.13
CA ALA A 142 -8.13 -1.12 -11.86
C ALA A 142 -8.49 -2.57 -11.55
N ASP A 143 -7.54 -3.48 -11.80
CA ASP A 143 -7.61 -4.88 -11.37
C ASP A 143 -6.99 -4.98 -9.97
N VAL A 144 -7.83 -4.90 -8.95
CA VAL A 144 -7.40 -4.97 -7.55
C VAL A 144 -7.39 -6.43 -7.10
N ARG A 145 -6.22 -6.94 -6.81
CA ARG A 145 -6.02 -8.32 -6.39
C ARG A 145 -6.23 -8.49 -4.88
N LYS A 146 -6.21 -9.73 -4.42
CA LYS A 146 -6.36 -10.07 -3.00
C LYS A 146 -5.29 -9.36 -2.16
N THR A 147 -5.72 -8.77 -1.04
CA THR A 147 -4.82 -8.10 -0.11
C THR A 147 -3.90 -9.08 0.61
N LEU A 148 -2.61 -8.81 0.59
CA LEU A 148 -1.64 -9.44 1.47
C LEU A 148 -1.76 -8.82 2.85
N ASN A 149 -2.25 -9.59 3.81
CA ASN A 149 -2.40 -9.14 5.18
C ASN A 149 -1.25 -9.68 6.04
N VAL A 150 -0.49 -8.78 6.64
CA VAL A 150 0.68 -9.10 7.43
C VAL A 150 0.50 -8.57 8.84
N VAL A 151 0.68 -9.44 9.83
CA VAL A 151 0.63 -9.04 11.24
C VAL A 151 1.94 -8.34 11.59
N ASN A 152 1.84 -7.09 12.03
CA ASN A 152 2.96 -6.20 12.29
C ASN A 152 3.87 -6.10 11.05
N ASP A 153 5.13 -6.46 11.15
CA ASP A 153 6.10 -6.47 10.04
C ASP A 153 6.27 -7.85 9.40
N GLY A 154 5.50 -8.84 9.87
CA GLY A 154 5.55 -10.22 9.39
C GLY A 154 6.69 -11.05 9.96
N GLY A 155 7.61 -10.45 10.70
CA GLY A 155 8.75 -11.17 11.24
C GLY A 155 9.49 -12.02 10.21
N ALA A 156 9.94 -13.21 10.60
CA ALA A 156 10.62 -14.14 9.70
C ALA A 156 9.68 -14.82 8.69
N ASP A 157 8.37 -14.82 8.95
CA ASP A 157 7.39 -15.55 8.12
C ASP A 157 6.89 -14.75 6.92
N ILE A 158 7.27 -13.48 6.80
CA ILE A 158 6.81 -12.63 5.71
C ILE A 158 7.22 -13.18 4.35
N LEU A 159 8.41 -13.74 4.23
CA LEU A 159 8.90 -14.31 2.97
C LEU A 159 8.01 -15.44 2.50
N LYS A 160 7.61 -16.34 3.41
CA LYS A 160 6.68 -17.43 3.09
C LYS A 160 5.31 -16.93 2.65
N THR A 161 4.86 -15.80 3.20
CA THR A 161 3.59 -15.19 2.84
C THR A 161 3.65 -14.54 1.46
N LEU A 162 4.79 -13.93 1.12
CA LEU A 162 5.00 -13.28 -0.17
C LEU A 162 5.23 -14.26 -1.31
N GLU A 163 5.67 -15.49 -1.02
CA GLU A 163 5.89 -16.53 -2.01
C GLU A 163 4.60 -17.25 -2.44
N LYS A 164 3.49 -17.04 -1.74
CA LYS A 164 2.16 -17.59 -2.08
C LYS A 164 1.37 -16.62 -2.96
#